data_ecaf9e373ac7bc2ba137e7472a43ffda
#
_entry.id   ecaf9e373ac7bc2ba137e7472a43ffda
#
_cell.length_a   1.000
_cell.length_b   1.000
_cell.length_c   1.000
_cell.angle_alpha   90.00
_cell.angle_beta   90.00
_cell.angle_gamma   90.00
#
_symmetry.space_group_name_H-M   'P 1'
#
loop_
_entity.id
_entity.type
_entity.pdbx_description
1 polymer ?
#
loop_
_entity_poly.entity_id
_entity_poly.type
_entity_poly.pdbx_seq_one_letter_code
_entity_poly.pdbx_strand_id
1 'polypeptide(L)'
;MTHSSTSAPRRFEFRLYTHSGVPAYRQIIDQVHAGLASGSLTAGNQLPTVRQLAVDLAINPNTVLRAYRELELGGILETQQGTGTFIAEKTLKKNEAERGRQLTQLAGEFLARAGAAGFTVEELLEQLQELAAAQRR
;
A
#
# COMPACT_ATOMS: atom_id res chain seq x y z
N MET A 1 -8.13 -36.39 -3.97
CA MET A 1 -8.47 -35.73 -4.04
C MET A 1 -8.16 -34.62 -3.63
N THR A 2 -7.90 -34.14 -3.86
CA THR A 2 -7.35 -33.13 -3.58
C THR A 2 -8.04 -31.98 -3.77
N HIS A 3 -8.48 -31.46 -2.99
CA HIS A 3 -8.87 -30.32 -2.95
C HIS A 3 -7.95 -29.41 -2.83
N SER A 4 -7.53 -28.96 -3.68
CA SER A 4 -7.24 -27.61 -3.62
C SER A 4 -8.30 -26.90 -2.91
N SER A 5 -8.08 -26.74 -1.69
CA SER A 5 -8.71 -25.67 -1.04
C SER A 5 -8.20 -24.43 -1.75
N THR A 6 -8.89 -24.02 -2.77
CA THR A 6 -8.77 -22.70 -3.24
C THR A 6 -9.34 -21.82 -2.15
N SER A 7 -8.51 -21.51 -1.20
CA SER A 7 -8.80 -20.35 -0.41
C SER A 7 -8.87 -19.19 -1.40
N ALA A 8 -10.01 -18.53 -1.46
CA ALA A 8 -10.16 -17.31 -2.20
C ALA A 8 -8.95 -16.42 -1.91
N PRO A 9 -8.31 -15.82 -2.93
CA PRO A 9 -7.18 -14.93 -2.69
C PRO A 9 -7.59 -13.91 -1.64
N ARG A 10 -6.77 -13.79 -0.60
CA ARG A 10 -7.04 -12.83 0.45
C ARG A 10 -7.15 -11.47 -0.20
N ARG A 11 -8.32 -10.86 -0.09
CA ARG A 11 -8.49 -9.50 -0.54
C ARG A 11 -7.70 -8.60 0.39
N PHE A 12 -7.01 -7.65 -0.19
CA PHE A 12 -6.32 -6.62 0.57
C PHE A 12 -7.35 -5.88 1.43
N GLU A 13 -7.13 -5.82 2.73
CA GLU A 13 -8.04 -5.15 3.65
C GLU A 13 -7.54 -3.77 4.01
N PHE A 14 -8.39 -2.78 3.77
CA PHE A 14 -8.14 -1.41 4.23
C PHE A 14 -8.69 -1.24 5.64
N ARG A 15 -8.00 -0.46 6.44
CA ARG A 15 -8.47 -0.09 7.78
C ARG A 15 -8.27 1.40 8.00
N LEU A 16 -9.22 2.03 8.68
CA LEU A 16 -9.09 3.43 9.06
C LEU A 16 -8.81 3.57 10.54
N TYR A 17 -7.86 4.42 10.86
CA TYR A 17 -7.49 4.76 12.23
C TYR A 17 -7.98 6.17 12.50
N THR A 18 -9.13 6.30 13.14
CA THR A 18 -9.83 7.56 13.31
C THR A 18 -9.11 8.55 14.25
N HIS A 19 -8.22 8.03 15.11
CA HIS A 19 -7.49 8.86 16.06
C HIS A 19 -6.06 9.22 15.63
N SER A 20 -5.67 8.86 14.42
CA SER A 20 -4.28 9.08 13.95
C SER A 20 -4.00 10.54 13.58
N GLY A 21 -5.03 11.32 13.31
CA GLY A 21 -4.87 12.67 12.78
C GLY A 21 -4.62 12.73 11.29
N VAL A 22 -4.41 11.59 10.63
CA VAL A 22 -4.18 11.51 9.19
C VAL A 22 -5.52 11.43 8.48
N PRO A 23 -5.78 12.26 7.45
CA PRO A 23 -7.04 12.20 6.69
C PRO A 23 -7.28 10.81 6.10
N ALA A 24 -8.56 10.42 6.02
CA ALA A 24 -8.93 9.09 5.53
C ALA A 24 -8.36 8.80 4.13
N TYR A 25 -8.45 9.76 3.20
CA TYR A 25 -7.94 9.53 1.84
C TYR A 25 -6.44 9.24 1.85
N ARG A 26 -5.69 9.90 2.73
CA ARG A 26 -4.26 9.69 2.86
C ARG A 26 -3.94 8.32 3.42
N GLN A 27 -4.73 7.87 4.38
CA GLN A 27 -4.57 6.53 4.93
C GLN A 27 -4.77 5.45 3.85
N ILE A 28 -5.74 5.65 2.96
CA ILE A 28 -5.98 4.72 1.84
C ILE A 28 -4.77 4.69 0.92
N ILE A 29 -4.25 5.86 0.53
CA ILE A 29 -3.06 5.97 -0.33
C ILE A 29 -1.86 5.28 0.32
N ASP A 30 -1.60 5.58 1.58
CA ASP A 30 -0.46 5.03 2.29
C ASP A 30 -0.54 3.51 2.43
N GLN A 31 -1.76 2.97 2.63
CA GLN A 31 -1.94 1.52 2.74
C GLN A 31 -1.69 0.81 1.41
N VAL A 32 -2.05 1.41 0.28
CA VAL A 32 -1.74 0.84 -1.02
C VAL A 32 -0.22 0.81 -1.23
N HIS A 33 0.46 1.92 -0.93
CA HIS A 33 1.91 1.98 -1.05
C HIS A 33 2.59 0.97 -0.12
N ALA A 34 2.13 0.87 1.12
CA ALA A 34 2.68 -0.10 2.08
C ALA A 34 2.42 -1.55 1.62
N GLY A 35 1.25 -1.81 1.04
CA GLY A 35 0.91 -3.12 0.48
C GLY A 35 1.84 -3.52 -0.66
N LEU A 36 2.20 -2.56 -1.51
CA LEU A 36 3.18 -2.81 -2.57
C LEU A 36 4.56 -3.08 -2.00
N ALA A 37 4.99 -2.29 -1.01
CA ALA A 37 6.31 -2.46 -0.39
C ALA A 37 6.44 -3.82 0.31
N SER A 38 5.38 -4.29 0.96
CA SER A 38 5.40 -5.56 1.69
C SER A 38 5.14 -6.78 0.81
N GLY A 39 4.69 -6.57 -0.43
CA GLY A 39 4.32 -7.66 -1.32
C GLY A 39 2.90 -8.18 -1.12
N SER A 40 2.10 -7.59 -0.24
CA SER A 40 0.70 -7.97 -0.08
C SER A 40 -0.16 -7.50 -1.25
N LEU A 41 0.30 -6.49 -2.00
CA LEU A 41 -0.26 -6.08 -3.27
C LEU A 41 0.79 -6.23 -4.35
N THR A 42 0.38 -6.81 -5.49
CA THR A 42 1.25 -6.99 -6.64
C THR A 42 0.52 -6.51 -7.89
N ALA A 43 1.28 -6.31 -8.97
CA ALA A 43 0.72 -5.89 -10.25
C ALA A 43 -0.43 -6.80 -10.68
N GLY A 44 -1.52 -6.20 -11.16
CA GLY A 44 -2.71 -6.92 -11.60
C GLY A 44 -3.71 -7.26 -10.51
N ASN A 45 -3.37 -7.07 -9.23
CA ASN A 45 -4.34 -7.31 -8.17
C ASN A 45 -5.51 -6.34 -8.27
N GLN A 46 -6.70 -6.86 -8.07
CA GLN A 46 -7.92 -6.05 -8.08
C GLN A 46 -8.16 -5.45 -6.69
N LEU A 47 -8.48 -4.17 -6.67
CA LEU A 47 -8.92 -3.48 -5.46
C LEU A 47 -10.45 -3.40 -5.43
N PRO A 48 -11.05 -3.19 -4.24
CA PRO A 48 -12.49 -2.98 -4.18
C PRO A 48 -12.90 -1.74 -4.97
N THR A 49 -14.13 -1.72 -5.45
CA THR A 49 -14.67 -0.53 -6.12
C THR A 49 -14.76 0.63 -5.14
N VAL A 50 -14.81 1.84 -5.65
CA VAL A 50 -14.98 3.04 -4.82
C VAL A 50 -16.19 2.87 -3.89
N ARG A 51 -17.33 2.45 -4.46
CA ARG A 51 -18.56 2.27 -3.69
C ARG A 51 -18.41 1.22 -2.60
N GLN A 52 -17.83 0.08 -2.93
CA GLN A 52 -17.65 -1.01 -1.98
C GLN A 52 -16.72 -0.61 -0.83
N LEU A 53 -15.60 0.02 -1.14
CA LEU A 53 -14.66 0.46 -0.12
C LEU A 53 -15.28 1.53 0.78
N ALA A 54 -16.05 2.46 0.20
CA ALA A 54 -16.74 3.48 0.98
C ALA A 54 -17.73 2.86 1.97
N VAL A 55 -18.47 1.82 1.55
CA VAL A 55 -19.37 1.08 2.43
C VAL A 55 -18.59 0.35 3.52
N ASP A 56 -17.54 -0.37 3.13
CA ASP A 56 -16.74 -1.15 4.08
C ASP A 56 -16.09 -0.29 5.15
N LEU A 57 -15.64 0.91 4.79
CA LEU A 57 -14.98 1.83 5.70
C LEU A 57 -15.94 2.83 6.36
N ALA A 58 -17.21 2.83 5.94
CA ALA A 58 -18.25 3.76 6.42
C ALA A 58 -17.83 5.22 6.22
N ILE A 59 -17.32 5.55 5.03
CA ILE A 59 -16.90 6.91 4.67
C ILE A 59 -17.57 7.35 3.37
N ASN A 60 -17.45 8.64 3.08
CA ASN A 60 -17.99 9.21 1.86
C ASN A 60 -17.26 8.63 0.64
N PRO A 61 -18.01 8.17 -0.40
CA PRO A 61 -17.37 7.68 -1.64
C PRO A 61 -16.41 8.68 -2.27
N ASN A 62 -16.64 9.98 -2.14
CA ASN A 62 -15.75 10.99 -2.67
C ASN A 62 -14.35 10.94 -2.04
N THR A 63 -14.27 10.53 -0.79
CA THR A 63 -12.98 10.35 -0.09
C THR A 63 -12.19 9.21 -0.72
N VAL A 64 -12.85 8.08 -0.98
CA VAL A 64 -12.23 6.96 -1.68
C VAL A 64 -11.83 7.35 -3.10
N LEU A 65 -12.73 8.03 -3.80
CA LEU A 65 -12.47 8.48 -5.17
C LEU A 65 -11.24 9.38 -5.25
N ARG A 66 -11.08 10.29 -4.29
CA ARG A 66 -9.92 11.15 -4.21
C ARG A 66 -8.62 10.34 -4.08
N ALA A 67 -8.62 9.35 -3.19
CA ALA A 67 -7.46 8.49 -3.00
C ALA A 67 -7.13 7.71 -4.27
N TYR A 68 -8.13 7.10 -4.89
CA TYR A 68 -7.95 6.30 -6.10
C TYR A 68 -7.46 7.17 -7.26
N ARG A 69 -7.98 8.39 -7.41
CA ARG A 69 -7.52 9.30 -8.45
C ARG A 69 -6.05 9.68 -8.29
N GLU A 70 -5.62 9.96 -7.07
CA GLU A 70 -4.21 10.26 -6.82
C GLU A 70 -3.33 9.07 -7.19
N LEU A 71 -3.75 7.86 -6.83
CA LEU A 71 -3.01 6.65 -7.17
C LEU A 71 -2.99 6.39 -8.68
N GLU A 72 -4.09 6.68 -9.38
CA GLU A 72 -4.14 6.57 -10.84
C GLU A 72 -3.20 7.58 -11.50
N LEU A 73 -3.22 8.82 -11.06
CA LEU A 73 -2.33 9.87 -11.58
C LEU A 73 -0.86 9.53 -11.35
N GLY A 74 -0.56 8.86 -10.25
CA GLY A 74 0.80 8.38 -9.95
C GLY A 74 1.18 7.10 -10.67
N GLY A 75 0.29 6.54 -11.49
CA GLY A 75 0.58 5.30 -12.23
C GLY A 75 0.50 4.03 -11.41
N ILE A 76 -0.01 4.09 -10.19
CA ILE A 76 -0.12 2.94 -9.28
C ILE A 76 -1.38 2.12 -9.58
N LEU A 77 -2.48 2.79 -9.92
CA LEU A 77 -3.74 2.12 -10.23
C LEU A 77 -4.14 2.33 -11.69
N GLU A 78 -4.84 1.34 -12.24
CA GLU A 78 -5.48 1.40 -13.55
C GLU A 78 -6.94 1.05 -13.37
N THR A 79 -7.82 1.90 -13.93
CA THR A 79 -9.24 1.60 -13.97
C THR A 79 -9.56 1.01 -15.34
N GLN A 80 -10.17 -0.17 -15.35
CA GLN A 80 -10.66 -0.81 -16.57
C GLN A 80 -12.18 -0.71 -16.55
N GLN A 81 -12.72 0.01 -17.53
CA GLN A 81 -14.16 0.23 -17.61
C GLN A 81 -14.93 -1.09 -17.61
N GLY A 82 -15.92 -1.19 -16.73
CA GLY A 82 -16.76 -2.37 -16.63
C GLY A 82 -16.11 -3.55 -15.89
N THR A 83 -14.83 -3.48 -15.57
CA THR A 83 -14.12 -4.60 -14.93
C THR A 83 -13.66 -4.26 -13.51
N GLY A 84 -13.18 -3.04 -13.29
CA GLY A 84 -12.78 -2.59 -11.95
C GLY A 84 -11.48 -1.82 -11.91
N THR A 85 -10.93 -1.70 -10.72
CA THR A 85 -9.68 -0.99 -10.46
C THR A 85 -8.61 -1.99 -10.04
N PHE A 86 -7.45 -1.88 -10.66
CA PHE A 86 -6.36 -2.85 -10.50
C PHE A 86 -5.05 -2.14 -10.21
N ILE A 87 -4.15 -2.83 -9.53
CA ILE A 87 -2.75 -2.37 -9.43
C ILE A 87 -2.16 -2.43 -10.84
N ALA A 88 -1.58 -1.32 -11.28
CA ALA A 88 -1.04 -1.19 -12.63
C ALA A 88 0.11 -2.17 -12.87
N GLU A 89 0.16 -2.74 -14.07
CA GLU A 89 1.24 -3.66 -14.44
C GLU A 89 2.49 -2.93 -14.94
N LYS A 90 2.37 -1.64 -15.23
CA LYS A 90 3.53 -0.86 -15.66
C LYS A 90 4.42 -0.56 -14.47
N THR A 91 5.46 -1.35 -14.31
CA THR A 91 6.57 -0.94 -13.49
C THR A 91 7.43 -0.01 -14.33
N LEU A 92 7.63 1.22 -13.85
CA LEU A 92 8.69 2.05 -14.38
C LEU A 92 10.00 1.29 -14.12
N LYS A 93 10.58 0.74 -15.18
CA LYS A 93 11.88 0.07 -15.06
C LYS A 93 12.93 1.13 -14.83
N LYS A 94 13.18 1.44 -13.58
CA LYS A 94 14.32 2.27 -13.23
C LYS A 94 15.59 1.43 -13.41
N ASN A 95 16.62 2.09 -13.93
CA ASN A 95 17.97 1.54 -13.96
C ASN A 95 18.31 1.07 -12.53
N GLU A 96 18.86 -0.13 -12.39
CA GLU A 96 19.19 -0.71 -11.07
C GLU A 96 20.15 0.15 -10.27
N ALA A 97 21.11 0.81 -10.91
CA ALA A 97 22.03 1.72 -10.22
C ALA A 97 21.29 2.93 -9.63
N GLU A 98 20.37 3.50 -10.38
CA GLU A 98 19.55 4.62 -9.90
C GLU A 98 18.62 4.17 -8.78
N ARG A 99 18.01 3.01 -8.93
CA ARG A 99 17.15 2.42 -7.91
C ARG A 99 17.93 2.18 -6.61
N GLY A 100 19.16 1.67 -6.72
CA GLY A 100 20.03 1.46 -5.57
C GLY A 100 20.35 2.75 -4.84
N ARG A 101 20.66 3.82 -5.59
CA ARG A 101 20.94 5.11 -4.99
C ARG A 101 19.73 5.69 -4.27
N GLN A 102 18.55 5.57 -4.86
CA GLN A 102 17.31 6.04 -4.25
C GLN A 102 16.99 5.28 -2.98
N LEU A 103 17.19 3.97 -2.98
CA LEU A 103 16.95 3.15 -1.80
C LEU A 103 17.92 3.51 -0.67
N THR A 104 19.19 3.69 -0.99
CA THR A 104 20.21 4.09 0.00
C THR A 104 19.86 5.44 0.61
N GLN A 105 19.44 6.39 -0.23
CA GLN A 105 19.04 7.72 0.24
C GLN A 105 17.82 7.63 1.17
N LEU A 106 16.81 6.88 0.78
CA LEU A 106 15.59 6.71 1.57
C LEU A 106 15.90 6.07 2.92
N ALA A 107 16.69 5.00 2.92
CA ALA A 107 17.11 4.33 4.15
C ALA A 107 17.88 5.27 5.06
N GLY A 108 18.79 6.08 4.49
CA GLY A 108 19.55 7.06 5.25
C GLY A 108 18.66 8.11 5.91
N GLU A 109 17.64 8.57 5.20
CA GLU A 109 16.68 9.53 5.74
C GLU A 109 15.89 8.93 6.90
N PHE A 110 15.47 7.68 6.78
CA PHE A 110 14.77 6.98 7.87
C PHE A 110 15.66 6.81 9.09
N LEU A 111 16.93 6.43 8.89
CA LEU A 111 17.88 6.30 10.00
C LEU A 111 18.09 7.63 10.71
N ALA A 112 18.24 8.71 9.96
CA ALA A 112 18.41 10.03 10.54
C ALA A 112 17.19 10.43 11.39
N ARG A 113 15.99 10.19 10.88
CA ARG A 113 14.75 10.47 11.60
C ARG A 113 14.59 9.61 12.83
N ALA A 114 14.93 8.33 12.74
CA ALA A 114 14.87 7.41 13.87
C ALA A 114 15.83 7.86 14.98
N GLY A 115 17.06 8.20 14.61
CA GLY A 115 18.06 8.70 15.57
C GLY A 115 17.63 9.99 16.24
N ALA A 116 17.06 10.91 15.48
CA ALA A 116 16.54 12.17 16.02
C ALA A 116 15.40 11.95 17.02
N ALA A 117 14.63 10.88 16.83
CA ALA A 117 13.54 10.52 17.73
C ALA A 117 13.98 9.63 18.91
N GLY A 118 15.26 9.27 18.95
CA GLY A 118 15.81 8.46 20.04
C GLY A 118 15.75 6.95 19.83
N PHE A 119 15.51 6.51 18.59
CA PHE A 119 15.46 5.09 18.28
C PHE A 119 16.75 4.60 17.62
N THR A 120 17.04 3.32 17.80
CA THR A 120 18.20 2.68 17.19
C THR A 120 17.84 2.02 15.87
N VAL A 121 18.87 1.69 15.08
CA VAL A 121 18.66 0.97 13.82
C VAL A 121 18.05 -0.42 14.08
N GLU A 122 18.43 -1.06 15.18
CA GLU A 122 17.90 -2.37 15.56
C GLU A 122 16.40 -2.29 15.83
N GLU A 123 15.97 -1.27 16.56
CA GLU A 123 14.55 -1.03 16.83
C GLU A 123 13.78 -0.77 15.55
N LEU A 124 14.35 0.03 14.64
CA LEU A 124 13.72 0.34 13.36
C LEU A 124 13.58 -0.92 12.48
N LEU A 125 14.65 -1.74 12.42
CA LEU A 125 14.62 -2.99 11.65
C LEU A 125 13.55 -3.94 12.17
N GLU A 126 13.48 -4.10 13.48
CA GLU A 126 12.49 -4.97 14.12
C GLU A 126 11.06 -4.50 13.78
N GLN A 127 10.81 -3.19 13.89
CA GLN A 127 9.52 -2.63 13.61
C GLN A 127 9.13 -2.80 12.13
N LEU A 128 10.07 -2.59 11.21
CA LEU A 128 9.82 -2.79 9.78
C LEU A 128 9.48 -4.25 9.47
N GLN A 129 10.16 -5.19 10.11
CA GLN A 129 9.88 -6.61 9.95
C GLN A 129 8.47 -6.96 10.44
N GLU A 130 8.07 -6.42 11.58
CA GLU A 130 6.72 -6.63 12.11
C GLU A 130 5.65 -6.05 11.19
N LEU A 131 5.85 -4.84 10.69
CA LEU A 131 4.92 -4.20 9.77
C LEU A 131 4.78 -4.99 8.47
N ALA A 132 5.89 -5.47 7.93
CA ALA A 132 5.87 -6.28 6.71
C ALA A 132 5.11 -7.59 6.93
N ALA A 133 5.34 -8.25 8.06
CA ALA A 133 4.64 -9.49 8.41
C ALA A 133 3.15 -9.26 8.63
N ALA A 134 2.76 -8.17 9.29
CA ALA A 134 1.36 -7.85 9.53
C ALA A 134 0.60 -7.63 8.21
N GLN A 135 1.24 -7.01 7.23
CA GLN A 135 0.60 -6.76 5.94
C GLN A 135 0.46 -8.00 5.06
N ARG A 136 1.26 -9.03 5.32
CA ARG A 136 1.17 -10.30 4.58
C ARG A 136 0.13 -11.26 5.14
N ARG A 137 -0.44 -10.95 6.29
CA ARG A 137 -1.43 -11.82 6.94
C ARG A 137 -2.82 -11.68 6.35
#